data_04c95332a4753da75243691c41d4a396
#
_entry.id   04c95332a4753da75243691c41d4a396
#
_cell.length_a   1.000
_cell.length_b   1.000
_cell.length_c   1.000
_cell.angle_alpha   90.00
_cell.angle_beta   90.00
_cell.angle_gamma   90.00
#
_symmetry.space_group_name_H-M   'P 1'
#
loop_
_entity.id
_entity.type
_entity.pdbx_description
1 polymer ?
#
loop_
_entity_poly.entity_id
_entity_poly.type
_entity_poly.pdbx_seq_one_letter_code
_entity_poly.pdbx_strand_id
1 'polypeptide(L)'
;RMFNDKYKMLMNTEELASLWHLPLPTTETPNIRWMASRIAPAPINTPTTGLHMGSNLFRGKKTEIYMKDEDRLRHNYIIGKTGSGKSWFLRYMALQDIKAGKGVCVVDPHGDLVDAILGSIPKERLDDVIYFNPSDTERPMGLNMLETKSASEKDFAIQEMVAIFYQLFPPEMIGPMFEHQMRNYMATLMSDPDLNGTIVEIPRMVTDPK
;
A
#
# COMPACT_ATOMS: atom_id res chain seq x y z
N ARG A 1 30.36 -7.78 49.00
CA ARG A 1 29.28 -8.02 50.00
C ARG A 1 28.04 -7.23 49.58
N MET A 2 27.25 -7.84 48.74
CA MET A 2 26.10 -7.17 48.11
C MET A 2 24.73 -7.64 48.65
N PHE A 3 24.69 -8.52 49.64
CA PHE A 3 23.45 -8.98 50.23
C PHE A 3 23.51 -8.85 51.76
N ASN A 4 22.64 -8.05 52.32
CA ASN A 4 22.46 -7.90 53.75
C ASN A 4 21.51 -9.02 54.20
N ASP A 5 21.97 -9.92 55.08
CA ASP A 5 21.22 -11.08 55.55
C ASP A 5 19.91 -10.73 56.27
N LYS A 6 19.72 -9.48 56.67
CA LYS A 6 18.51 -8.96 57.30
C LYS A 6 17.27 -8.97 56.40
N TYR A 7 17.45 -9.10 55.07
CA TYR A 7 16.38 -9.04 54.11
C TYR A 7 16.25 -10.33 53.27
N LYS A 8 16.87 -11.42 53.72
CA LYS A 8 16.68 -12.71 53.06
C LYS A 8 15.41 -13.36 53.57
N MET A 9 14.52 -13.65 52.64
CA MET A 9 13.32 -14.42 52.89
C MET A 9 13.45 -15.75 52.16
N LEU A 10 13.32 -16.86 52.89
CA LEU A 10 13.25 -18.20 52.32
C LEU A 10 11.80 -18.48 51.95
N MET A 11 11.56 -18.70 50.71
CA MET A 11 10.23 -19.02 50.14
C MET A 11 10.29 -20.38 49.47
N ASN A 12 9.26 -21.16 49.62
CA ASN A 12 9.09 -22.35 48.81
C ASN A 12 8.56 -22.02 47.40
N THR A 13 8.50 -22.99 46.52
CA THR A 13 8.06 -22.79 45.12
C THR A 13 6.60 -22.34 45.01
N GLU A 14 5.73 -22.75 45.95
CA GLU A 14 4.32 -22.37 45.97
C GLU A 14 4.15 -20.92 46.46
N GLU A 15 4.91 -20.52 47.47
CA GLU A 15 4.94 -19.14 47.96
C GLU A 15 5.52 -18.19 46.91
N LEU A 16 6.57 -18.60 46.20
CA LEU A 16 7.14 -17.80 45.12
C LEU A 16 6.16 -17.69 43.94
N ALA A 17 5.46 -18.77 43.60
CA ALA A 17 4.43 -18.76 42.54
C ALA A 17 3.23 -17.89 42.91
N SER A 18 2.88 -17.76 44.17
CA SER A 18 1.81 -16.86 44.64
C SER A 18 2.19 -15.39 44.56
N LEU A 19 3.48 -15.05 44.69
CA LEU A 19 4.00 -13.70 44.57
C LEU A 19 4.24 -13.28 43.12
N TRP A 20 4.67 -14.21 42.30
CA TRP A 20 4.96 -13.95 40.91
C TRP A 20 4.54 -15.14 40.02
N HIS A 21 3.52 -14.94 39.22
CA HIS A 21 3.03 -15.90 38.25
C HIS A 21 2.65 -15.20 36.93
N LEU A 22 2.80 -15.91 35.83
CA LEU A 22 2.30 -15.42 34.55
C LEU A 22 0.76 -15.40 34.61
N PRO A 23 0.12 -14.32 34.13
CA PRO A 23 -1.33 -14.28 34.10
C PRO A 23 -1.89 -15.42 33.27
N LEU A 24 -2.79 -16.19 33.87
CA LEU A 24 -3.53 -17.22 33.15
C LEU A 24 -4.49 -16.56 32.15
N PRO A 25 -4.87 -17.23 31.07
CA PRO A 25 -5.85 -16.70 30.10
C PRO A 25 -7.21 -16.30 30.70
N THR A 26 -7.49 -16.79 31.91
CA THR A 26 -8.70 -16.52 32.67
C THR A 26 -8.53 -15.42 33.71
N THR A 27 -7.32 -14.87 33.88
CA THR A 27 -7.05 -13.84 34.90
C THR A 27 -7.48 -12.48 34.33
N GLU A 28 -8.57 -11.92 34.85
CA GLU A 28 -9.01 -10.57 34.54
C GLU A 28 -8.30 -9.57 35.47
N THR A 29 -7.50 -8.67 34.90
CA THR A 29 -6.84 -7.60 35.61
C THR A 29 -7.71 -6.34 35.55
N PRO A 30 -7.97 -5.63 36.67
CA PRO A 30 -8.66 -4.35 36.65
C PRO A 30 -7.97 -3.38 35.67
N ASN A 31 -8.75 -2.70 34.84
CA ASN A 31 -8.30 -1.76 33.81
C ASN A 31 -7.61 -2.34 32.56
N ILE A 32 -7.48 -3.66 32.42
CA ILE A 32 -7.07 -4.30 31.19
C ILE A 32 -8.27 -5.02 30.59
N ARG A 33 -8.78 -4.54 29.48
CA ARG A 33 -9.82 -5.26 28.72
C ARG A 33 -9.19 -6.40 27.93
N TRP A 34 -9.23 -7.59 28.50
CA TRP A 34 -8.90 -8.80 27.78
C TRP A 34 -10.07 -9.13 26.84
N MET A 35 -9.98 -8.71 25.59
CA MET A 35 -10.93 -9.14 24.58
C MET A 35 -10.48 -10.49 24.05
N ALA A 36 -11.09 -11.56 24.53
CA ALA A 36 -10.99 -12.85 23.87
C ALA A 36 -11.68 -12.72 22.49
N SER A 37 -10.94 -12.96 21.41
CA SER A 37 -11.56 -13.06 20.09
C SER A 37 -12.50 -14.26 20.09
N ARG A 38 -13.74 -14.06 19.62
CA ARG A 38 -14.68 -15.18 19.44
C ARG A 38 -14.12 -16.11 18.35
N ILE A 39 -13.85 -17.35 18.72
CA ILE A 39 -13.46 -18.38 17.77
C ILE A 39 -14.75 -19.06 17.29
N ALA A 40 -14.98 -19.02 15.99
CA ALA A 40 -16.15 -19.62 15.35
C ALA A 40 -15.71 -20.48 14.14
N PRO A 41 -16.54 -21.44 13.72
CA PRO A 41 -16.26 -22.16 12.47
C PRO A 41 -16.35 -21.19 11.27
N ALA A 42 -15.65 -21.53 10.20
CA ALA A 42 -15.79 -20.83 8.94
C ALA A 42 -17.26 -20.89 8.46
N PRO A 43 -17.79 -19.81 7.85
CA PRO A 43 -19.13 -19.82 7.27
C PRO A 43 -19.33 -20.96 6.29
N ILE A 44 -20.56 -21.51 6.24
CA ILE A 44 -20.87 -22.67 5.37
C ILE A 44 -20.64 -22.34 3.89
N ASN A 45 -20.87 -21.08 3.50
CA ASN A 45 -20.73 -20.60 2.12
C ASN A 45 -19.34 -20.00 1.85
N THR A 46 -18.30 -20.39 2.60
CA THR A 46 -16.93 -19.93 2.37
C THR A 46 -16.46 -20.38 0.98
N PRO A 47 -15.98 -19.47 0.13
CA PRO A 47 -15.43 -19.84 -1.17
C PRO A 47 -14.28 -20.84 -1.03
N THR A 48 -14.18 -21.77 -1.98
CA THR A 48 -13.11 -22.78 -2.04
C THR A 48 -12.01 -22.41 -3.04
N THR A 49 -12.22 -21.35 -3.83
CA THR A 49 -11.30 -20.86 -4.86
C THR A 49 -11.24 -19.32 -4.82
N GLY A 50 -10.15 -18.76 -5.36
CA GLY A 50 -9.89 -17.32 -5.39
C GLY A 50 -8.58 -16.99 -4.68
N LEU A 51 -8.47 -15.73 -4.20
CA LEU A 51 -7.31 -15.30 -3.42
C LEU A 51 -7.34 -15.95 -2.03
N HIS A 52 -6.27 -16.66 -1.69
CA HIS A 52 -6.15 -17.28 -0.38
C HIS A 52 -5.90 -16.22 0.71
N MET A 53 -6.76 -16.19 1.72
CA MET A 53 -6.73 -15.22 2.81
C MET A 53 -6.06 -15.78 4.07
N GLY A 54 -6.05 -17.08 4.22
CA GLY A 54 -5.56 -17.77 5.40
C GLY A 54 -6.36 -19.01 5.73
N SER A 55 -6.20 -19.54 6.93
CA SER A 55 -6.94 -20.72 7.37
C SER A 55 -7.66 -20.49 8.70
N ASN A 56 -8.89 -20.99 8.80
CA ASN A 56 -9.64 -21.09 10.05
C ASN A 56 -9.39 -22.42 10.72
N LEU A 57 -8.97 -22.38 11.98
CA LEU A 57 -8.82 -23.59 12.80
C LEU A 57 -9.90 -23.58 13.89
N PHE A 58 -10.87 -24.46 13.77
CA PHE A 58 -11.94 -24.59 14.74
C PHE A 58 -12.14 -26.05 15.16
N ARG A 59 -12.02 -26.32 16.45
CA ARG A 59 -12.17 -27.68 17.04
C ARG A 59 -11.34 -28.76 16.30
N GLY A 60 -10.10 -28.44 15.96
CA GLY A 60 -9.20 -29.36 15.26
C GLY A 60 -9.43 -29.47 13.75
N LYS A 61 -10.49 -28.87 13.21
CA LYS A 61 -10.75 -28.81 11.77
C LYS A 61 -10.14 -27.55 11.18
N LYS A 62 -9.25 -27.72 10.20
CA LYS A 62 -8.66 -26.65 9.40
C LYS A 62 -9.51 -26.43 8.15
N THR A 63 -9.91 -25.17 7.89
CA THR A 63 -10.64 -24.76 6.69
C THR A 63 -9.90 -23.63 6.05
N GLU A 64 -9.51 -23.77 4.78
CA GLU A 64 -8.86 -22.69 4.02
C GLU A 64 -9.90 -21.65 3.60
N ILE A 65 -9.53 -20.38 3.73
CA ILE A 65 -10.42 -19.24 3.46
C ILE A 65 -9.94 -18.52 2.22
N TYR A 66 -10.84 -18.33 1.28
CA TYR A 66 -10.58 -17.65 0.01
C TYR A 66 -11.51 -16.46 -0.17
N MET A 67 -11.05 -15.46 -0.90
CA MET A 67 -11.85 -14.34 -1.39
C MET A 67 -12.06 -14.52 -2.88
N LYS A 68 -13.32 -14.45 -3.34
CA LYS A 68 -13.65 -14.52 -4.76
C LYS A 68 -13.08 -13.30 -5.50
N ASP A 69 -12.70 -13.50 -6.77
CA ASP A 69 -12.19 -12.39 -7.60
C ASP A 69 -13.24 -11.29 -7.80
N GLU A 70 -14.52 -11.65 -7.89
CA GLU A 70 -15.64 -10.69 -7.97
C GLU A 70 -15.74 -9.76 -6.74
N ASP A 71 -15.48 -10.31 -5.54
CA ASP A 71 -15.53 -9.54 -4.29
C ASP A 71 -14.32 -8.62 -4.16
N ARG A 72 -13.20 -8.91 -4.85
CA ARG A 72 -12.01 -8.09 -4.89
C ARG A 72 -12.17 -6.81 -5.71
N LEU A 73 -13.10 -6.79 -6.65
CA LEU A 73 -13.46 -5.58 -7.40
C LEU A 73 -14.12 -4.51 -6.54
N ARG A 74 -14.55 -4.88 -5.33
CA ARG A 74 -14.98 -3.96 -4.29
C ARG A 74 -13.79 -3.58 -3.42
N HIS A 75 -13.81 -2.39 -2.85
CA HIS A 75 -12.71 -1.92 -2.01
C HIS A 75 -12.58 -2.75 -0.73
N ASN A 76 -11.34 -3.08 -0.36
CA ASN A 76 -11.04 -3.78 0.89
C ASN A 76 -10.33 -2.83 1.85
N TYR A 77 -10.76 -2.81 3.09
CA TYR A 77 -10.17 -2.00 4.14
C TYR A 77 -9.62 -2.89 5.26
N ILE A 78 -8.29 -2.84 5.48
CA ILE A 78 -7.61 -3.69 6.44
C ILE A 78 -7.17 -2.86 7.63
N ILE A 79 -7.74 -3.15 8.81
CA ILE A 79 -7.46 -2.45 10.06
C ILE A 79 -6.68 -3.35 11.00
N GLY A 80 -5.69 -2.78 11.67
CA GLY A 80 -4.92 -3.48 12.71
C GLY A 80 -3.91 -2.56 13.38
N LYS A 81 -3.51 -2.90 14.59
CA LYS A 81 -2.43 -2.20 15.31
C LYS A 81 -1.10 -2.35 14.56
N THR A 82 -0.14 -1.48 14.87
CA THR A 82 1.26 -1.69 14.45
C THR A 82 1.75 -3.04 14.93
N GLY A 83 2.45 -3.79 14.09
CA GLY A 83 2.91 -5.14 14.38
C GLY A 83 1.86 -6.26 14.24
N SER A 84 0.60 -5.95 13.87
CA SER A 84 -0.45 -6.96 13.70
C SER A 84 -0.36 -7.77 12.40
N GLY A 85 0.62 -7.50 11.55
CA GLY A 85 0.83 -8.22 10.30
C GLY A 85 0.11 -7.65 9.06
N LYS A 86 -0.41 -6.41 9.10
CA LYS A 86 -1.08 -5.79 7.94
C LYS A 86 -0.23 -5.81 6.67
N SER A 87 1.01 -5.33 6.75
CA SER A 87 1.92 -5.29 5.59
C SER A 87 2.30 -6.67 5.09
N TRP A 88 2.46 -7.64 6.00
CA TRP A 88 2.65 -9.05 5.63
C TRP A 88 1.46 -9.61 4.87
N PHE A 89 0.25 -9.29 5.30
CA PHE A 89 -0.97 -9.72 4.64
C PHE A 89 -1.12 -9.08 3.26
N LEU A 90 -0.87 -7.77 3.13
CA LEU A 90 -0.87 -7.08 1.83
C LEU A 90 0.18 -7.67 0.87
N ARG A 91 1.41 -7.90 1.36
CA ARG A 91 2.45 -8.59 0.61
C ARG A 91 2.00 -9.98 0.14
N TYR A 92 1.39 -10.74 1.04
CA TYR A 92 0.91 -12.08 0.73
C TYR A 92 -0.14 -12.08 -0.38
N MET A 93 -1.08 -11.12 -0.35
CA MET A 93 -2.08 -10.93 -1.39
C MET A 93 -1.42 -10.55 -2.73
N ALA A 94 -0.54 -9.54 -2.72
CA ALA A 94 0.15 -9.07 -3.92
C ALA A 94 0.99 -10.17 -4.59
N LEU A 95 1.74 -10.95 -3.80
CA LEU A 95 2.57 -12.03 -4.33
C LEU A 95 1.76 -13.18 -4.95
N GLN A 96 0.56 -13.44 -4.48
CA GLN A 96 -0.32 -14.42 -5.12
C GLN A 96 -0.74 -13.94 -6.52
N ASP A 97 -1.12 -12.67 -6.64
CA ASP A 97 -1.51 -12.10 -7.95
C ASP A 97 -0.33 -12.05 -8.92
N ILE A 98 0.84 -11.60 -8.45
CA ILE A 98 2.06 -11.58 -9.27
C ILE A 98 2.39 -12.99 -9.79
N LYS A 99 2.33 -14.02 -8.93
CA LYS A 99 2.58 -15.41 -9.31
C LYS A 99 1.51 -15.97 -10.25
N ALA A 100 0.29 -15.49 -10.13
CA ALA A 100 -0.82 -15.84 -11.03
C ALA A 100 -0.79 -15.09 -12.38
N GLY A 101 0.23 -14.26 -12.63
CA GLY A 101 0.34 -13.48 -13.88
C GLY A 101 -0.56 -12.26 -13.94
N LYS A 102 -1.21 -11.88 -12.83
CA LYS A 102 -2.07 -10.70 -12.76
C LYS A 102 -1.25 -9.42 -12.59
N GLY A 103 -1.80 -8.28 -13.01
CA GLY A 103 -1.25 -6.95 -12.74
C GLY A 103 -1.49 -6.54 -11.29
N VAL A 104 -0.48 -5.90 -10.67
CA VAL A 104 -0.55 -5.40 -9.29
C VAL A 104 0.07 -4.01 -9.25
N CYS A 105 -0.59 -3.07 -8.59
CA CYS A 105 -0.03 -1.77 -8.27
C CYS A 105 0.06 -1.64 -6.74
N VAL A 106 1.24 -1.31 -6.24
CA VAL A 106 1.49 -1.11 -4.81
C VAL A 106 1.96 0.32 -4.59
N VAL A 107 1.26 1.05 -3.74
CA VAL A 107 1.63 2.40 -3.32
C VAL A 107 1.96 2.35 -1.83
N ASP A 108 3.22 2.56 -1.49
CA ASP A 108 3.70 2.49 -0.11
C ASP A 108 4.49 3.76 0.25
N PRO A 109 3.96 4.61 1.14
CA PRO A 109 4.64 5.84 1.55
C PRO A 109 5.93 5.59 2.35
N HIS A 110 6.13 4.39 2.90
CA HIS A 110 7.30 4.05 3.70
C HIS A 110 8.38 3.28 2.91
N GLY A 111 7.99 2.55 1.86
CA GLY A 111 8.88 1.76 1.00
C GLY A 111 9.11 0.32 1.46
N ASP A 112 9.01 0.00 2.74
CA ASP A 112 9.32 -1.32 3.30
C ASP A 112 8.51 -2.46 2.65
N LEU A 113 7.24 -2.21 2.36
CA LEU A 113 6.35 -3.19 1.72
C LEU A 113 6.77 -3.43 0.26
N VAL A 114 7.10 -2.36 -0.46
CA VAL A 114 7.55 -2.43 -1.86
C VAL A 114 8.85 -3.20 -1.95
N ASP A 115 9.85 -2.89 -1.10
CA ASP A 115 11.13 -3.59 -1.07
C ASP A 115 10.96 -5.09 -0.76
N ALA A 116 10.08 -5.42 0.19
CA ALA A 116 9.78 -6.80 0.53
C ALA A 116 9.09 -7.56 -0.62
N ILE A 117 8.26 -6.89 -1.43
CA ILE A 117 7.63 -7.48 -2.61
C ILE A 117 8.67 -7.66 -3.73
N LEU A 118 9.48 -6.63 -4.03
CA LEU A 118 10.52 -6.67 -5.06
C LEU A 118 11.47 -7.87 -4.86
N GLY A 119 11.92 -8.09 -3.62
CA GLY A 119 12.77 -9.24 -3.27
C GLY A 119 12.10 -10.61 -3.41
N SER A 120 10.82 -10.67 -3.76
CA SER A 120 10.02 -11.91 -3.85
C SER A 120 9.38 -12.13 -5.21
N ILE A 121 9.63 -11.26 -6.17
CA ILE A 121 9.11 -11.36 -7.53
C ILE A 121 9.79 -12.54 -8.26
N PRO A 122 9.03 -13.42 -8.93
CA PRO A 122 9.61 -14.47 -9.77
C PRO A 122 10.48 -13.88 -10.89
N LYS A 123 11.57 -14.56 -11.24
CA LYS A 123 12.51 -14.10 -12.28
C LYS A 123 11.84 -13.84 -13.62
N GLU A 124 10.85 -14.64 -13.94
CA GLU A 124 10.06 -14.59 -15.19
C GLU A 124 9.20 -13.33 -15.29
N ARG A 125 9.03 -12.59 -14.17
CA ARG A 125 8.21 -11.38 -14.08
C ARG A 125 9.04 -10.12 -13.84
N LEU A 126 10.38 -10.22 -13.84
CA LEU A 126 11.23 -9.05 -13.56
C LEU A 126 11.13 -7.97 -14.64
N ASP A 127 10.96 -8.38 -15.90
CA ASP A 127 10.83 -7.43 -17.02
C ASP A 127 9.47 -6.68 -17.02
N ASP A 128 8.49 -7.18 -16.26
CA ASP A 128 7.19 -6.52 -16.10
C ASP A 128 7.18 -5.48 -14.97
N VAL A 129 8.28 -5.34 -14.24
CA VAL A 129 8.33 -4.50 -13.03
C VAL A 129 8.61 -3.05 -13.38
N ILE A 130 7.71 -2.17 -12.98
CA ILE A 130 7.92 -0.73 -12.99
C ILE A 130 8.12 -0.29 -11.54
N TYR A 131 9.34 0.14 -11.21
CA TYR A 131 9.66 0.66 -9.87
C TYR A 131 9.81 2.17 -9.92
N PHE A 132 8.85 2.87 -9.32
CA PHE A 132 8.85 4.32 -9.24
C PHE A 132 9.20 4.75 -7.82
N ASN A 133 10.41 5.31 -7.64
CA ASN A 133 10.89 5.87 -6.37
C ASN A 133 11.21 7.36 -6.54
N PRO A 134 10.33 8.26 -6.08
CA PRO A 134 10.58 9.71 -6.18
C PRO A 134 11.79 10.19 -5.38
N SER A 135 12.26 9.40 -4.40
CA SER A 135 13.41 9.74 -3.56
C SER A 135 14.75 9.34 -4.19
N ASP A 136 14.75 8.58 -5.28
CA ASP A 136 15.98 8.20 -6.01
C ASP A 136 16.43 9.37 -6.88
N THR A 137 17.39 10.14 -6.35
CA THR A 137 17.98 11.30 -7.05
C THR A 137 19.13 10.91 -8.00
N GLU A 138 19.68 9.71 -7.85
CA GLU A 138 20.76 9.22 -8.72
C GLU A 138 20.21 8.69 -10.05
N ARG A 139 19.03 8.09 -10.01
CA ARG A 139 18.33 7.52 -11.17
C ARG A 139 16.86 7.93 -11.16
N PRO A 140 16.57 9.23 -11.34
CA PRO A 140 15.21 9.69 -11.35
C PRO A 140 14.46 9.08 -12.53
N MET A 141 13.29 8.53 -12.27
CA MET A 141 12.39 8.04 -13.32
C MET A 141 11.69 9.23 -13.97
N GLY A 142 11.91 9.42 -15.26
CA GLY A 142 11.17 10.40 -16.05
C GLY A 142 9.73 9.94 -16.26
N LEU A 143 8.78 10.82 -15.94
CA LEU A 143 7.36 10.61 -16.24
C LEU A 143 6.91 11.73 -17.16
N ASN A 144 6.67 11.42 -18.43
CA ASN A 144 6.07 12.37 -19.35
C ASN A 144 4.54 12.24 -19.31
N MET A 145 3.90 13.20 -18.65
CA MET A 145 2.43 13.21 -18.52
C MET A 145 1.70 13.61 -19.81
N LEU A 146 2.44 14.09 -20.84
CA LEU A 146 1.90 14.43 -22.14
C LEU A 146 2.05 13.29 -23.18
N GLU A 147 2.68 12.17 -22.80
CA GLU A 147 2.80 11.00 -23.66
C GLU A 147 1.46 10.28 -23.78
N THR A 148 0.89 10.25 -24.99
CA THR A 148 -0.40 9.63 -25.28
C THR A 148 -0.36 8.88 -26.60
N LYS A 149 -1.18 7.84 -26.72
CA LYS A 149 -1.24 6.96 -27.90
C LYS A 149 -2.41 7.28 -28.83
N SER A 150 -3.38 8.04 -28.37
CA SER A 150 -4.60 8.35 -29.14
C SER A 150 -5.07 9.80 -28.94
N ALA A 151 -5.87 10.31 -29.86
CA ALA A 151 -6.42 11.65 -29.77
C ALA A 151 -7.35 11.82 -28.53
N SER A 152 -8.11 10.79 -28.18
CA SER A 152 -8.97 10.82 -26.99
C SER A 152 -8.18 10.85 -25.69
N GLU A 153 -7.02 10.20 -25.66
CA GLU A 153 -6.11 10.26 -24.52
C GLU A 153 -5.46 11.65 -24.39
N LYS A 154 -5.21 12.36 -25.50
CA LYS A 154 -4.67 13.74 -25.46
C LYS A 154 -5.60 14.67 -24.72
N ASP A 155 -6.87 14.69 -25.08
CA ASP A 155 -7.85 15.56 -24.43
C ASP A 155 -8.00 15.23 -22.95
N PHE A 156 -7.99 13.95 -22.61
CA PHE A 156 -8.03 13.49 -21.23
C PHE A 156 -6.79 13.92 -20.45
N ALA A 157 -5.59 13.71 -21.00
CA ALA A 157 -4.34 14.09 -20.36
C ALA A 157 -4.27 15.60 -20.09
N ILE A 158 -4.71 16.42 -21.04
CA ILE A 158 -4.79 17.87 -20.88
C ILE A 158 -5.77 18.26 -19.76
N GLN A 159 -6.94 17.61 -19.69
CA GLN A 159 -7.92 17.86 -18.64
C GLN A 159 -7.38 17.51 -17.25
N GLU A 160 -6.77 16.33 -17.11
CA GLU A 160 -6.16 15.88 -15.86
C GLU A 160 -5.02 16.82 -15.41
N MET A 161 -4.17 17.26 -16.35
CA MET A 161 -3.11 18.19 -16.03
C MET A 161 -3.64 19.54 -15.53
N VAL A 162 -4.68 20.07 -16.15
CA VAL A 162 -5.34 21.31 -15.69
C VAL A 162 -5.94 21.09 -14.29
N ALA A 163 -6.59 19.95 -14.05
CA ALA A 163 -7.13 19.60 -12.73
C ALA A 163 -6.04 19.52 -11.66
N ILE A 164 -4.87 18.97 -11.98
CA ILE A 164 -3.71 18.93 -11.09
C ILE A 164 -3.25 20.37 -10.73
N PHE A 165 -3.17 21.27 -11.71
CA PHE A 165 -2.82 22.65 -11.42
C PHE A 165 -3.82 23.32 -10.47
N TYR A 166 -5.13 23.09 -10.65
CA TYR A 166 -6.14 23.60 -9.72
C TYR A 166 -6.02 23.04 -8.30
N GLN A 167 -5.44 21.86 -8.14
CA GLN A 167 -5.17 21.27 -6.82
C GLN A 167 -3.89 21.81 -6.17
N LEU A 168 -2.88 22.11 -6.99
CA LEU A 168 -1.56 22.51 -6.50
C LEU A 168 -1.44 24.01 -6.21
N PHE A 169 -2.24 24.83 -6.88
CA PHE A 169 -2.14 26.30 -6.79
C PHE A 169 -3.44 26.92 -6.30
N PRO A 170 -3.37 28.06 -5.59
CA PRO A 170 -4.56 28.79 -5.17
C PRO A 170 -5.41 29.22 -6.38
N PRO A 171 -6.76 29.22 -6.26
CA PRO A 171 -7.67 29.58 -7.35
C PRO A 171 -7.41 30.98 -7.93
N GLU A 172 -6.86 31.90 -7.12
CA GLU A 172 -6.52 33.26 -7.54
C GLU A 172 -5.38 33.30 -8.59
N MET A 173 -4.55 32.27 -8.62
CA MET A 173 -3.44 32.16 -9.59
C MET A 173 -3.87 31.46 -10.88
N ILE A 174 -4.96 30.68 -10.85
CA ILE A 174 -5.44 29.90 -11.97
C ILE A 174 -6.76 30.46 -12.46
N GLY A 175 -6.66 31.44 -13.35
CA GLY A 175 -7.83 32.00 -14.03
C GLY A 175 -8.09 31.37 -15.39
N PRO A 176 -9.22 31.73 -16.04
CA PRO A 176 -9.59 31.21 -17.37
C PRO A 176 -8.51 31.43 -18.43
N MET A 177 -7.74 32.50 -18.33
CA MET A 177 -6.65 32.82 -19.24
C MET A 177 -5.50 31.79 -19.09
N PHE A 178 -5.13 31.46 -17.85
CA PHE A 178 -4.11 30.45 -17.55
C PHE A 178 -4.55 29.10 -18.11
N GLU A 179 -5.76 28.68 -17.81
CA GLU A 179 -6.30 27.40 -18.29
C GLU A 179 -6.27 27.32 -19.83
N HIS A 180 -6.74 28.36 -20.50
CA HIS A 180 -6.75 28.42 -21.97
C HIS A 180 -5.34 28.31 -22.56
N GLN A 181 -4.39 29.06 -22.01
CA GLN A 181 -3.01 29.04 -22.47
C GLN A 181 -2.36 27.68 -22.22
N MET A 182 -2.52 27.11 -21.03
CA MET A 182 -1.97 25.79 -20.70
C MET A 182 -2.51 24.70 -21.62
N ARG A 183 -3.82 24.72 -21.90
CA ARG A 183 -4.42 23.79 -22.86
C ARG A 183 -3.79 23.91 -24.24
N ASN A 184 -3.58 25.13 -24.72
CA ASN A 184 -2.99 25.39 -26.03
C ASN A 184 -1.52 24.94 -26.09
N TYR A 185 -0.71 25.24 -25.07
CA TYR A 185 0.69 24.81 -25.01
C TYR A 185 0.78 23.27 -24.97
N MET A 186 0.01 22.60 -24.12
CA MET A 186 0.00 21.16 -24.05
C MET A 186 -0.47 20.53 -25.36
N ALA A 187 -1.54 21.05 -25.98
CA ALA A 187 -2.03 20.57 -27.26
C ALA A 187 -0.98 20.73 -28.37
N THR A 188 -0.21 21.82 -28.34
CA THR A 188 0.88 22.05 -29.30
C THR A 188 2.03 21.06 -29.08
N LEU A 189 2.46 20.86 -27.85
CA LEU A 189 3.52 19.88 -27.50
C LEU A 189 3.12 18.43 -27.88
N MET A 190 1.84 18.13 -27.81
CA MET A 190 1.28 16.82 -28.16
C MET A 190 0.88 16.71 -29.63
N SER A 191 1.07 17.75 -30.45
CA SER A 191 0.65 17.74 -31.88
C SER A 191 1.53 16.82 -32.72
N ASP A 192 2.79 16.72 -32.40
CA ASP A 192 3.76 15.86 -33.09
C ASP A 192 4.25 14.76 -32.14
N PRO A 193 3.87 13.50 -32.41
CA PRO A 193 4.30 12.34 -31.62
C PRO A 193 5.81 12.11 -31.61
N ASP A 194 6.51 12.55 -32.65
CA ASP A 194 7.95 12.36 -32.80
C ASP A 194 8.77 13.35 -31.95
N LEU A 195 8.17 14.47 -31.55
CA LEU A 195 8.83 15.50 -30.74
C LEU A 195 8.88 15.16 -29.24
N ASN A 196 8.08 14.20 -28.77
CA ASN A 196 8.00 13.80 -27.36
C ASN A 196 8.02 15.00 -26.40
N GLY A 197 7.20 16.01 -26.70
CA GLY A 197 7.16 17.25 -25.94
C GLY A 197 6.81 17.02 -24.47
N THR A 198 7.44 17.77 -23.60
CA THR A 198 7.26 17.67 -22.14
C THR A 198 6.77 18.99 -21.55
N ILE A 199 6.19 18.94 -20.36
CA ILE A 199 5.76 20.14 -19.62
C ILE A 199 6.93 21.12 -19.39
N VAL A 200 8.14 20.64 -19.30
CA VAL A 200 9.35 21.46 -19.06
C VAL A 200 9.61 22.47 -20.20
N GLU A 201 9.04 22.24 -21.38
CA GLU A 201 9.20 23.14 -22.54
C GLU A 201 8.22 24.31 -22.53
N ILE A 202 7.14 24.25 -21.73
CA ILE A 202 6.14 25.33 -21.66
C ILE A 202 6.76 26.69 -21.31
N PRO A 203 7.64 26.84 -20.30
CA PRO A 203 8.29 28.12 -20.01
C PRO A 203 9.07 28.67 -21.21
N ARG A 204 9.72 27.80 -21.99
CA ARG A 204 10.45 28.19 -23.20
C ARG A 204 9.49 28.67 -24.29
N MET A 205 8.37 28.00 -24.48
CA MET A 205 7.33 28.44 -25.43
C MET A 205 6.73 29.81 -25.10
N VAL A 206 6.70 30.16 -23.81
CA VAL A 206 6.21 31.47 -23.35
C VAL A 206 7.24 32.56 -23.54
N THR A 207 8.52 32.28 -23.38
CA THR A 207 9.61 33.27 -23.35
C THR A 207 10.35 33.43 -24.67
N ASP A 208 10.33 32.41 -25.54
CA ASP A 208 11.02 32.45 -26.83
C ASP A 208 10.01 32.40 -27.99
N PRO A 209 9.68 33.54 -28.57
CA PRO A 209 8.65 33.64 -29.60
C PRO A 209 9.13 33.26 -31.03
N LYS A 210 10.27 32.57 -31.16
CA LYS A 210 10.81 32.15 -32.46
C LYS A 210 10.50 30.71 -32.81
#